data_b991ae59d69eb448f619ac29e5a7afc6
#
_entry.id   b991ae59d69eb448f619ac29e5a7afc6
#
_cell.length_a   1.000
_cell.length_b   1.000
_cell.length_c   1.000
_cell.angle_alpha   90.00
_cell.angle_beta   90.00
_cell.angle_gamma   90.00
#
_symmetry.space_group_name_H-M   'P 1'
#
loop_
_entity.id
_entity.type
_entity.pdbx_description
1 polymer ?
#
loop_
_entity_poly.entity_id
_entity_poly.type
_entity_poly.pdbx_seq_one_letter_code
_entity_poly.pdbx_strand_id
1 'polypeptide(L)'
;MSTFMTKNFYKQREDFEKSAAVRDKKFSFPDGVVESRDIPYIADSQKEPLMDVYRPQGKENETLPVIINIHGGGLLIGNKEFNRYFCARLCLLGYVVFSVEYRLVPDCSVYDQFSDVSTAMTFIRDNLSSYGGNPDRIYGVADSGGAYLLTNVAAMTKNKKFAKAAHTKAPDFSLNALGLISGMFYTTRFDKIGLFLPSYLYGKGYKKKAIAPYVNIENPEIISALPPCFLVTSHSDNLEHYTVKFEKALKANRVSHKLLRFGKNKKLTHAFSVFEPFYEESTKTLKSMHEYFHSF
;
A
#
# COMPACT_ATOMS: atom_id res chain seq x y z
N MET A 1 -3.14 25.84 9.62
CA MET A 1 -3.32 24.52 10.26
C MET A 1 -3.13 24.68 11.76
N SER A 2 -3.80 23.89 12.61
CA SER A 2 -3.60 23.99 14.06
C SER A 2 -2.23 23.41 14.42
N THR A 3 -1.36 24.22 15.03
CA THR A 3 -0.03 23.84 15.52
C THR A 3 -0.11 22.63 16.48
N PHE A 4 -1.20 22.51 17.21
CA PHE A 4 -1.45 21.40 18.13
C PHE A 4 -1.64 20.06 17.39
N MET A 5 -2.45 20.01 16.34
CA MET A 5 -2.68 18.79 15.56
C MET A 5 -1.40 18.32 14.86
N THR A 6 -0.64 19.25 14.29
CA THR A 6 0.63 18.95 13.66
C THR A 6 1.64 18.34 14.63
N LYS A 7 1.76 18.92 15.85
CA LYS A 7 2.60 18.33 16.92
C LYS A 7 2.14 16.93 17.31
N ASN A 8 0.82 16.69 17.34
CA ASN A 8 0.29 15.36 17.66
C ASN A 8 0.64 14.33 16.57
N PHE A 9 0.64 14.70 15.29
CA PHE A 9 1.06 13.80 14.21
C PHE A 9 2.54 13.40 14.33
N TYR A 10 3.44 14.34 14.60
CA TYR A 10 4.86 14.02 14.81
C TYR A 10 5.07 13.13 16.04
N LYS A 11 4.36 13.38 17.13
CA LYS A 11 4.41 12.51 18.30
C LYS A 11 3.93 11.09 17.97
N GLN A 12 2.84 10.95 17.21
CA GLN A 12 2.35 9.63 16.76
C GLN A 12 3.39 8.89 15.91
N ARG A 13 4.13 9.58 15.03
CA ARG A 13 5.23 8.97 14.25
C ARG A 13 6.27 8.39 15.20
N GLU A 14 6.78 9.22 16.11
CA GLU A 14 7.80 8.81 17.06
C GLU A 14 7.35 7.63 17.96
N ASP A 15 6.13 7.69 18.49
CA ASP A 15 5.57 6.62 19.32
C ASP A 15 5.39 5.32 18.52
N PHE A 16 4.99 5.42 17.26
CA PHE A 16 4.81 4.25 16.39
C PHE A 16 6.15 3.63 15.98
N GLU A 17 7.16 4.44 15.65
CA GLU A 17 8.54 3.97 15.37
C GLU A 17 9.13 3.22 16.56
N LYS A 18 8.99 3.77 17.78
CA LYS A 18 9.41 3.09 19.00
C LYS A 18 8.71 1.75 19.20
N SER A 19 7.39 1.71 18.96
CA SER A 19 6.59 0.48 19.06
C SER A 19 6.98 -0.55 18.03
N ALA A 20 7.26 -0.12 16.80
CA ALA A 20 7.72 -1.00 15.71
C ALA A 20 9.10 -1.59 16.03
N ALA A 21 10.03 -0.78 16.53
CA ALA A 21 11.36 -1.25 16.94
C ALA A 21 11.29 -2.28 18.08
N VAL A 22 10.34 -2.15 19.02
CA VAL A 22 10.11 -3.16 20.07
C VAL A 22 9.50 -4.43 19.49
N ARG A 23 8.52 -4.28 18.58
CA ARG A 23 7.91 -5.42 17.89
C ARG A 23 8.94 -6.23 17.13
N ASP A 24 9.79 -5.58 16.36
CA ASP A 24 10.72 -6.21 15.43
C ASP A 24 11.83 -7.01 16.14
N LYS A 25 12.14 -6.67 17.39
CA LYS A 25 13.03 -7.49 18.24
C LYS A 25 12.53 -8.91 18.50
N LYS A 26 11.25 -9.20 18.26
CA LYS A 26 10.66 -10.54 18.40
C LYS A 26 10.92 -11.43 17.19
N PHE A 27 11.38 -10.85 16.08
CA PHE A 27 11.49 -11.55 14.80
C PHE A 27 12.94 -11.72 14.39
N SER A 28 13.26 -12.88 13.83
CA SER A 28 14.48 -13.08 13.05
C SER A 28 14.19 -12.84 11.58
N PHE A 29 15.10 -12.16 10.89
CA PHE A 29 14.96 -11.99 9.44
C PHE A 29 15.07 -13.35 8.77
N PRO A 30 14.16 -13.71 7.84
CA PRO A 30 14.15 -15.04 7.25
C PRO A 30 15.41 -15.34 6.43
N ASP A 31 15.96 -16.52 6.58
CA ASP A 31 17.00 -17.05 5.69
C ASP A 31 16.46 -17.19 4.25
N GLY A 32 17.36 -17.16 3.27
CA GLY A 32 17.01 -17.31 1.86
C GLY A 32 16.48 -16.04 1.17
N VAL A 33 16.63 -14.88 1.83
CA VAL A 33 16.28 -13.56 1.26
C VAL A 33 17.52 -12.67 1.24
N VAL A 34 17.82 -12.14 0.05
CA VAL A 34 18.81 -11.05 -0.13
C VAL A 34 18.07 -9.73 -0.06
N GLU A 35 18.49 -8.84 0.83
CA GLU A 35 17.93 -7.50 1.03
C GLU A 35 18.91 -6.45 0.50
N SER A 36 18.44 -5.56 -0.39
CA SER A 36 19.13 -4.34 -0.82
C SER A 36 18.36 -3.15 -0.31
N ARG A 37 19.00 -2.29 0.48
CA ARG A 37 18.34 -1.21 1.22
C ARG A 37 18.66 0.17 0.67
N ASP A 38 17.77 1.11 0.96
CA ASP A 38 17.95 2.55 0.79
C ASP A 38 18.25 2.96 -0.66
N ILE A 39 17.50 2.37 -1.61
CA ILE A 39 17.64 2.66 -3.04
C ILE A 39 16.82 3.90 -3.36
N PRO A 40 17.44 5.00 -3.83
CA PRO A 40 16.72 6.20 -4.24
C PRO A 40 15.96 5.96 -5.56
N TYR A 41 14.71 6.40 -5.64
CA TYR A 41 13.90 6.31 -6.86
C TYR A 41 13.52 7.67 -7.45
N ILE A 42 13.93 8.75 -6.79
CA ILE A 42 13.84 10.12 -7.29
C ILE A 42 15.27 10.67 -7.37
N ALA A 43 15.70 11.19 -8.51
CA ALA A 43 17.01 11.79 -8.65
C ALA A 43 16.97 13.24 -8.15
N ASP A 44 17.91 13.66 -7.30
CA ASP A 44 18.21 15.07 -6.97
C ASP A 44 17.90 15.62 -5.58
N SER A 45 17.57 14.85 -4.55
CA SER A 45 17.58 15.40 -3.21
C SER A 45 18.18 14.48 -2.13
N GLN A 46 18.83 15.07 -1.13
CA GLN A 46 19.44 14.34 -0.01
C GLN A 46 18.41 13.84 1.04
N LYS A 47 17.11 14.03 0.80
CA LYS A 47 16.00 13.66 1.71
C LYS A 47 14.86 12.97 0.99
N GLU A 48 15.15 12.24 -0.05
CA GLU A 48 14.11 11.64 -0.89
C GLU A 48 13.59 10.33 -0.34
N PRO A 49 12.30 10.01 -0.64
CA PRO A 49 11.79 8.69 -0.30
C PRO A 49 12.62 7.61 -0.98
N LEU A 50 12.94 6.58 -0.23
CA LEU A 50 13.78 5.46 -0.63
C LEU A 50 12.92 4.20 -0.80
N MET A 51 13.51 3.13 -1.30
CA MET A 51 12.89 1.81 -1.29
C MET A 51 13.91 0.73 -0.92
N ASP A 52 13.40 -0.39 -0.42
CA ASP A 52 14.18 -1.60 -0.21
C ASP A 52 13.73 -2.68 -1.21
N VAL A 53 14.66 -3.53 -1.63
CA VAL A 53 14.40 -4.64 -2.54
C VAL A 53 14.77 -5.95 -1.86
N TYR A 54 13.86 -6.92 -1.96
CA TYR A 54 14.03 -8.28 -1.46
C TYR A 54 14.01 -9.25 -2.63
N ARG A 55 15.04 -10.09 -2.72
CA ARG A 55 15.17 -11.11 -3.76
C ARG A 55 15.45 -12.47 -3.14
N PRO A 56 14.85 -13.57 -3.66
CA PRO A 56 15.19 -14.92 -3.20
C PRO A 56 16.65 -15.24 -3.47
N GLN A 57 17.35 -15.70 -2.45
CA GLN A 57 18.75 -16.14 -2.56
C GLN A 57 18.84 -17.37 -3.47
N GLY A 58 19.90 -17.42 -4.29
CA GLY A 58 20.14 -18.53 -5.23
C GLY A 58 19.28 -18.47 -6.49
N LYS A 59 18.53 -17.38 -6.71
CA LYS A 59 17.70 -17.16 -7.90
C LYS A 59 18.15 -15.96 -8.74
N GLU A 60 19.42 -15.61 -8.67
CA GLU A 60 19.98 -14.38 -9.28
C GLU A 60 19.80 -14.36 -10.81
N ASN A 61 19.78 -15.54 -11.45
CA ASN A 61 19.63 -15.69 -12.90
C ASN A 61 18.17 -15.96 -13.34
N GLU A 62 17.22 -16.01 -12.42
CA GLU A 62 15.81 -16.23 -12.76
C GLU A 62 15.09 -14.90 -12.96
N THR A 63 14.15 -14.86 -13.91
CA THR A 63 13.20 -13.75 -14.04
C THR A 63 11.96 -14.07 -13.24
N LEU A 64 11.72 -13.30 -12.16
CA LEU A 64 10.70 -13.58 -11.15
C LEU A 64 9.53 -12.57 -11.22
N PRO A 65 8.33 -12.97 -10.84
CA PRO A 65 7.22 -12.04 -10.66
C PRO A 65 7.57 -10.98 -9.61
N VAL A 66 6.95 -9.82 -9.73
CA VAL A 66 7.28 -8.63 -8.94
C VAL A 66 6.13 -8.24 -8.04
N ILE A 67 6.43 -7.85 -6.79
CA ILE A 67 5.49 -7.18 -5.90
C ILE A 67 6.02 -5.79 -5.57
N ILE A 68 5.15 -4.77 -5.73
CA ILE A 68 5.38 -3.42 -5.24
C ILE A 68 4.56 -3.28 -3.96
N ASN A 69 5.24 -3.14 -2.81
CA ASN A 69 4.61 -2.99 -1.50
C ASN A 69 4.57 -1.52 -1.08
N ILE A 70 3.38 -1.04 -0.66
CA ILE A 70 3.16 0.30 -0.13
C ILE A 70 2.68 0.17 1.31
N HIS A 71 3.50 0.64 2.26
CA HIS A 71 3.23 0.51 3.68
C HIS A 71 2.02 1.32 4.17
N GLY A 72 1.41 0.87 5.26
CA GLY A 72 0.34 1.56 5.97
C GLY A 72 0.82 2.74 6.81
N GLY A 73 -0.02 3.13 7.78
CA GLY A 73 0.28 4.23 8.71
C GLY A 73 -0.64 5.44 8.55
N GLY A 74 -1.84 5.25 7.98
CA GLY A 74 -2.86 6.31 7.90
C GLY A 74 -2.43 7.54 7.11
N LEU A 75 -1.40 7.44 6.26
CA LEU A 75 -0.79 8.52 5.47
C LEU A 75 0.03 9.53 6.31
N LEU A 76 0.14 9.30 7.60
CA LEU A 76 0.73 10.20 8.59
C LEU A 76 2.00 9.67 9.22
N ILE A 77 2.12 8.34 9.30
CA ILE A 77 3.19 7.61 9.98
C ILE A 77 3.66 6.46 9.11
N GLY A 78 4.81 5.90 9.42
CA GLY A 78 5.35 4.73 8.73
C GLY A 78 6.55 5.03 7.87
N ASN A 79 7.22 3.96 7.52
CA ASN A 79 8.33 3.91 6.58
C ASN A 79 8.38 2.51 5.94
N LYS A 80 9.27 2.31 4.98
CA LYS A 80 9.43 1.03 4.27
C LYS A 80 9.81 -0.14 5.18
N GLU A 81 10.47 0.11 6.30
CA GLU A 81 10.91 -0.92 7.25
C GLU A 81 9.74 -1.54 8.02
N PHE A 82 8.59 -0.87 8.15
CA PHE A 82 7.45 -1.42 8.89
C PHE A 82 6.94 -2.73 8.31
N ASN A 83 7.07 -2.90 6.99
CA ASN A 83 6.65 -4.09 6.28
C ASN A 83 7.83 -5.05 5.98
N ARG A 84 9.02 -4.81 6.56
CA ARG A 84 10.27 -5.53 6.24
C ARG A 84 10.10 -7.05 6.32
N TYR A 85 9.61 -7.57 7.44
CA TYR A 85 9.44 -9.01 7.62
C TYR A 85 8.33 -9.58 6.75
N PHE A 86 7.27 -8.83 6.53
CA PHE A 86 6.19 -9.19 5.62
C PHE A 86 6.68 -9.26 4.16
N CYS A 87 7.47 -8.27 3.72
CA CYS A 87 8.10 -8.27 2.39
C CYS A 87 9.07 -9.44 2.20
N ALA A 88 9.89 -9.74 3.22
CA ALA A 88 10.77 -10.90 3.18
C ALA A 88 9.99 -12.21 3.04
N ARG A 89 8.85 -12.35 3.70
CA ARG A 89 7.99 -13.53 3.54
C ARG A 89 7.29 -13.62 2.18
N LEU A 90 6.92 -12.49 1.58
CA LEU A 90 6.45 -12.45 0.17
C LEU A 90 7.58 -12.88 -0.77
N CYS A 91 8.80 -12.42 -0.54
CA CYS A 91 9.98 -12.80 -1.30
C CYS A 91 10.20 -14.32 -1.30
N LEU A 92 10.05 -14.99 -0.14
CA LEU A 92 10.18 -16.44 -0.04
C LEU A 92 9.13 -17.23 -0.86
N LEU A 93 8.06 -16.59 -1.31
CA LEU A 93 7.11 -17.18 -2.25
C LEU A 93 7.55 -17.07 -3.72
N GLY A 94 8.77 -16.57 -3.98
CA GLY A 94 9.35 -16.49 -5.31
C GLY A 94 9.13 -15.14 -6.03
N TYR A 95 8.92 -14.05 -5.28
CA TYR A 95 8.80 -12.70 -5.83
C TYR A 95 10.07 -11.88 -5.63
N VAL A 96 10.35 -10.98 -6.57
CA VAL A 96 11.14 -9.78 -6.26
C VAL A 96 10.19 -8.77 -5.63
N VAL A 97 10.49 -8.30 -4.42
CA VAL A 97 9.59 -7.41 -3.67
C VAL A 97 10.27 -6.05 -3.47
N PHE A 98 9.60 -4.98 -3.86
CA PHE A 98 10.00 -3.61 -3.64
C PHE A 98 9.16 -3.01 -2.51
N SER A 99 9.76 -2.63 -1.39
CA SER A 99 9.11 -1.92 -0.30
C SER A 99 9.36 -0.43 -0.46
N VAL A 100 8.32 0.31 -0.79
CA VAL A 100 8.39 1.73 -1.17
C VAL A 100 8.08 2.61 0.03
N GLU A 101 8.96 3.58 0.31
CA GLU A 101 8.67 4.71 1.18
C GLU A 101 8.04 5.86 0.39
N TYR A 102 7.23 6.67 1.04
CA TYR A 102 6.61 7.86 0.48
C TYR A 102 6.53 8.96 1.55
N ARG A 103 6.50 10.22 1.12
CA ARG A 103 6.40 11.38 2.03
C ARG A 103 5.09 11.33 2.83
N LEU A 104 5.12 11.85 4.04
CA LEU A 104 4.01 11.76 4.99
C LEU A 104 3.35 13.11 5.24
N VAL A 105 2.02 13.12 5.35
CA VAL A 105 1.26 14.27 5.84
C VAL A 105 1.64 14.50 7.33
N PRO A 106 1.84 15.73 7.82
CA PRO A 106 1.49 17.01 7.20
C PRO A 106 2.61 17.70 6.43
N ASP A 107 3.78 17.05 6.22
CA ASP A 107 4.92 17.63 5.53
C ASP A 107 4.66 17.76 4.01
N CYS A 108 3.73 16.97 3.52
CA CYS A 108 3.24 16.98 2.15
C CYS A 108 1.70 16.88 2.12
N SER A 109 1.13 16.81 0.93
CA SER A 109 -0.28 16.52 0.67
C SER A 109 -0.46 15.09 0.13
N VAL A 110 -1.70 14.62 0.03
CA VAL A 110 -1.97 13.32 -0.61
C VAL A 110 -1.61 13.31 -2.11
N TYR A 111 -1.60 14.47 -2.75
CA TYR A 111 -1.17 14.60 -4.15
C TYR A 111 0.31 14.27 -4.31
N ASP A 112 1.12 14.73 -3.35
CA ASP A 112 2.54 14.40 -3.30
C ASP A 112 2.76 12.91 -3.05
N GLN A 113 1.96 12.30 -2.17
CA GLN A 113 2.01 10.87 -1.89
C GLN A 113 1.62 10.02 -3.13
N PHE A 114 0.58 10.44 -3.88
CA PHE A 114 0.24 9.80 -5.15
C PHE A 114 1.39 9.93 -6.16
N SER A 115 2.02 11.09 -6.21
CA SER A 115 3.18 11.32 -7.09
C SER A 115 4.36 10.45 -6.70
N ASP A 116 4.67 10.32 -5.40
CA ASP A 116 5.77 9.49 -4.91
C ASP A 116 5.55 8.01 -5.27
N VAL A 117 4.36 7.46 -4.99
CA VAL A 117 4.02 6.08 -5.34
C VAL A 117 4.06 5.86 -6.86
N SER A 118 3.54 6.81 -7.64
CA SER A 118 3.57 6.74 -9.10
C SER A 118 5.00 6.76 -9.65
N THR A 119 5.86 7.62 -9.09
CA THR A 119 7.27 7.72 -9.47
C THR A 119 8.02 6.45 -9.12
N ALA A 120 7.80 5.90 -7.92
CA ALA A 120 8.38 4.62 -7.52
C ALA A 120 7.97 3.48 -8.45
N MET A 121 6.68 3.39 -8.79
CA MET A 121 6.17 2.38 -9.73
C MET A 121 6.85 2.50 -11.11
N THR A 122 6.99 3.72 -11.63
CA THR A 122 7.66 3.98 -12.92
C THR A 122 9.13 3.59 -12.84
N PHE A 123 9.85 4.04 -11.80
CA PHE A 123 11.26 3.68 -11.58
C PHE A 123 11.46 2.16 -11.51
N ILE A 124 10.60 1.46 -10.76
CA ILE A 124 10.67 0.00 -10.64
C ILE A 124 10.49 -0.63 -12.02
N ARG A 125 9.47 -0.22 -12.79
CA ARG A 125 9.20 -0.74 -14.13
C ARG A 125 10.39 -0.56 -15.08
N ASP A 126 11.01 0.62 -15.06
CA ASP A 126 12.12 0.97 -15.93
C ASP A 126 13.42 0.22 -15.56
N ASN A 127 13.55 -0.24 -14.32
CA ASN A 127 14.74 -0.89 -13.80
C ASN A 127 14.55 -2.39 -13.49
N LEU A 128 13.43 -3.02 -13.86
CA LEU A 128 13.10 -4.41 -13.52
C LEU A 128 14.18 -5.41 -13.92
N SER A 129 14.81 -5.22 -15.09
CA SER A 129 15.86 -6.11 -15.58
C SER A 129 17.06 -6.18 -14.65
N SER A 130 17.43 -5.06 -14.01
CA SER A 130 18.54 -4.99 -13.06
C SER A 130 18.26 -5.75 -11.76
N TYR A 131 16.99 -5.99 -11.45
CA TYR A 131 16.54 -6.74 -10.27
C TYR A 131 16.01 -8.13 -10.63
N GLY A 132 16.07 -8.54 -11.92
CA GLY A 132 15.53 -9.82 -12.38
C GLY A 132 14.02 -9.93 -12.24
N GLY A 133 13.31 -8.82 -12.38
CA GLY A 133 11.84 -8.76 -12.33
C GLY A 133 11.21 -9.04 -13.69
N ASN A 134 10.08 -9.75 -13.70
CA ASN A 134 9.29 -10.01 -14.89
C ASN A 134 8.33 -8.82 -15.17
N PRO A 135 8.49 -8.12 -16.30
CA PRO A 135 7.67 -6.98 -16.66
C PRO A 135 6.21 -7.31 -16.95
N ASP A 136 5.89 -8.56 -17.21
CA ASP A 136 4.52 -9.01 -17.50
C ASP A 136 3.76 -9.49 -16.25
N ARG A 137 4.46 -9.60 -15.12
CA ARG A 137 3.92 -10.11 -13.86
C ARG A 137 4.24 -9.19 -12.69
N ILE A 138 3.59 -8.03 -12.65
CA ILE A 138 3.77 -7.00 -11.61
C ILE A 138 2.48 -6.86 -10.81
N TYR A 139 2.58 -7.08 -9.51
CA TYR A 139 1.48 -7.01 -8.56
C TYR A 139 1.71 -5.87 -7.56
N GLY A 140 0.61 -5.32 -7.03
CA GLY A 140 0.69 -4.35 -5.94
C GLY A 140 0.18 -4.97 -4.64
N VAL A 141 0.88 -4.75 -3.53
CA VAL A 141 0.43 -5.17 -2.20
C VAL A 141 0.52 -3.98 -1.25
N ALA A 142 -0.51 -3.77 -0.44
CA ALA A 142 -0.50 -2.67 0.50
C ALA A 142 -1.42 -2.93 1.69
N ASP A 143 -1.12 -2.27 2.81
CA ASP A 143 -1.95 -2.28 4.00
C ASP A 143 -2.47 -0.89 4.37
N SER A 144 -3.64 -0.82 5.03
CA SER A 144 -4.20 0.38 5.64
C SER A 144 -4.17 1.63 4.74
N GLY A 145 -3.45 2.69 5.13
CA GLY A 145 -3.25 3.91 4.35
C GLY A 145 -2.52 3.66 3.03
N GLY A 146 -1.56 2.74 2.99
CA GLY A 146 -0.91 2.32 1.77
C GLY A 146 -1.86 1.71 0.75
N ALA A 147 -2.85 0.94 1.22
CA ALA A 147 -3.91 0.39 0.35
C ALA A 147 -4.74 1.52 -0.29
N TYR A 148 -5.00 2.62 0.42
CA TYR A 148 -5.61 3.80 -0.17
C TYR A 148 -4.77 4.38 -1.31
N LEU A 149 -3.47 4.60 -1.09
CA LEU A 149 -2.57 5.16 -2.12
C LEU A 149 -2.48 4.24 -3.33
N LEU A 150 -2.18 2.97 -3.11
CA LEU A 150 -2.00 1.98 -4.17
C LEU A 150 -3.26 1.83 -5.02
N THR A 151 -4.44 1.75 -4.40
CA THR A 151 -5.73 1.63 -5.12
C THR A 151 -5.98 2.84 -6.02
N ASN A 152 -5.73 4.06 -5.51
CA ASN A 152 -5.94 5.28 -6.28
C ASN A 152 -4.93 5.40 -7.43
N VAL A 153 -3.63 5.14 -7.19
CA VAL A 153 -2.62 5.19 -8.25
C VAL A 153 -2.87 4.12 -9.31
N ALA A 154 -3.25 2.89 -8.91
CA ALA A 154 -3.64 1.85 -9.85
C ALA A 154 -4.83 2.26 -10.74
N ALA A 155 -5.84 2.94 -10.18
CA ALA A 155 -6.95 3.46 -10.98
C ALA A 155 -6.52 4.57 -11.95
N MET A 156 -5.58 5.43 -11.55
CA MET A 156 -5.06 6.51 -12.38
C MET A 156 -4.35 6.01 -13.64
N THR A 157 -3.80 4.79 -13.66
CA THR A 157 -3.16 4.21 -14.87
C THR A 157 -4.14 4.10 -16.03
N LYS A 158 -5.42 3.85 -15.74
CA LYS A 158 -6.51 3.75 -16.75
C LYS A 158 -7.41 4.99 -16.80
N ASN A 159 -7.38 5.84 -15.77
CA ASN A 159 -8.20 7.06 -15.68
C ASN A 159 -7.35 8.33 -15.69
N LYS A 160 -7.06 8.83 -16.90
CA LYS A 160 -6.25 10.05 -17.10
C LYS A 160 -6.90 11.32 -16.53
N LYS A 161 -8.26 11.37 -16.43
CA LYS A 161 -8.96 12.50 -15.84
C LYS A 161 -8.70 12.54 -14.33
N PHE A 162 -8.75 11.39 -13.68
CA PHE A 162 -8.41 11.28 -12.27
C PHE A 162 -6.94 11.63 -12.02
N ALA A 163 -6.00 11.09 -12.78
CA ALA A 163 -4.58 11.42 -12.67
C ALA A 163 -4.34 12.95 -12.81
N LYS A 164 -4.98 13.61 -13.78
CA LYS A 164 -4.92 15.07 -13.95
C LYS A 164 -5.51 15.80 -12.74
N ALA A 165 -6.65 15.37 -12.22
CA ALA A 165 -7.29 15.97 -11.04
C ALA A 165 -6.45 15.80 -9.77
N ALA A 166 -5.68 14.73 -9.68
CA ALA A 166 -4.75 14.43 -8.61
C ALA A 166 -3.35 15.05 -8.84
N HIS A 167 -3.14 15.81 -9.91
CA HIS A 167 -1.83 16.37 -10.29
C HIS A 167 -0.71 15.33 -10.38
N THR A 168 -1.05 14.07 -10.73
CA THR A 168 -0.13 12.93 -10.74
C THR A 168 0.12 12.48 -12.17
N LYS A 169 1.39 12.27 -12.52
CA LYS A 169 1.77 11.56 -13.74
C LYS A 169 1.62 10.06 -13.44
N ALA A 170 0.51 9.47 -13.85
CA ALA A 170 0.28 8.04 -13.63
C ALA A 170 1.32 7.19 -14.37
N PRO A 171 1.68 6.00 -13.83
CA PRO A 171 2.49 5.02 -14.55
C PRO A 171 1.83 4.64 -15.89
N ASP A 172 2.63 4.34 -16.88
CA ASP A 172 2.18 3.94 -18.23
C ASP A 172 1.85 2.43 -18.36
N PHE A 173 1.92 1.71 -17.27
CA PHE A 173 1.55 0.30 -17.16
C PHE A 173 0.50 0.07 -16.09
N SER A 174 -0.17 -1.08 -16.15
CA SER A 174 -1.13 -1.51 -15.14
C SER A 174 -0.59 -2.69 -14.34
N LEU A 175 -0.93 -2.74 -13.06
CA LEU A 175 -0.65 -3.92 -12.23
C LEU A 175 -1.58 -5.07 -12.62
N ASN A 176 -1.08 -6.32 -12.53
CA ASN A 176 -1.85 -7.52 -12.84
C ASN A 176 -2.95 -7.78 -11.80
N ALA A 177 -2.65 -7.58 -10.52
CA ALA A 177 -3.63 -7.64 -9.43
C ALA A 177 -3.15 -6.84 -8.21
N LEU A 178 -4.08 -6.60 -7.26
CA LEU A 178 -3.82 -5.92 -5.99
C LEU A 178 -4.09 -6.85 -4.81
N GLY A 179 -3.19 -6.83 -3.81
CA GLY A 179 -3.39 -7.40 -2.47
C GLY A 179 -3.59 -6.28 -1.45
N LEU A 180 -4.79 -6.12 -0.94
CA LEU A 180 -5.19 -4.98 -0.11
C LEU A 180 -5.59 -5.47 1.29
N ILE A 181 -4.75 -5.16 2.29
CA ILE A 181 -4.86 -5.67 3.64
C ILE A 181 -5.40 -4.57 4.56
N SER A 182 -6.54 -4.80 5.21
CA SER A 182 -7.12 -3.87 6.20
C SER A 182 -7.23 -2.43 5.67
N GLY A 183 -7.65 -2.25 4.41
CA GLY A 183 -7.51 -0.99 3.69
C GLY A 183 -8.27 0.19 4.31
N MET A 184 -7.59 1.34 4.44
CA MET A 184 -8.20 2.63 4.82
C MET A 184 -8.82 3.30 3.58
N PHE A 185 -9.78 2.64 2.93
CA PHE A 185 -10.34 3.08 1.64
C PHE A 185 -11.12 4.40 1.68
N TYR A 186 -11.57 4.83 2.85
CA TYR A 186 -12.45 5.99 2.99
C TYR A 186 -11.80 7.06 3.86
N THR A 187 -11.58 8.23 3.29
CA THR A 187 -10.93 9.37 3.97
C THR A 187 -11.90 10.49 4.33
N THR A 188 -13.18 10.39 3.92
CA THR A 188 -14.18 11.47 4.07
C THR A 188 -15.49 11.01 4.71
N ARG A 189 -15.52 9.82 5.32
CA ARG A 189 -16.70 9.33 6.03
C ARG A 189 -16.91 10.12 7.34
N PHE A 190 -18.12 10.05 7.86
CA PHE A 190 -18.45 10.65 9.17
C PHE A 190 -17.96 9.74 10.31
N ASP A 191 -16.64 9.68 10.50
CA ASP A 191 -15.91 8.98 11.55
C ASP A 191 -14.63 9.75 11.90
N LYS A 192 -13.79 9.21 12.81
CA LYS A 192 -12.55 9.89 13.24
C LYS A 192 -11.61 10.22 12.06
N ILE A 193 -11.51 9.33 11.08
CA ILE A 193 -10.65 9.54 9.91
C ILE A 193 -11.21 10.69 9.07
N GLY A 194 -12.46 10.61 8.65
CA GLY A 194 -13.07 11.58 7.75
C GLY A 194 -13.38 12.95 8.40
N LEU A 195 -13.40 13.05 9.71
CA LEU A 195 -13.55 14.33 10.42
C LEU A 195 -12.24 15.13 10.45
N PHE A 196 -11.08 14.47 10.57
CA PHE A 196 -9.81 15.14 10.80
C PHE A 196 -8.87 15.18 9.59
N LEU A 197 -8.81 14.11 8.80
CA LEU A 197 -7.82 13.99 7.73
C LEU A 197 -8.11 14.79 6.46
N PRO A 198 -9.32 14.98 5.95
CA PRO A 198 -9.55 15.48 4.59
C PRO A 198 -8.90 16.83 4.29
N SER A 199 -8.89 17.76 5.25
CA SER A 199 -8.29 19.08 5.07
C SER A 199 -6.77 19.03 5.00
N TYR A 200 -6.14 18.06 5.66
CA TYR A 200 -4.70 17.82 5.59
C TYR A 200 -4.31 17.11 4.30
N LEU A 201 -5.12 16.15 3.86
CA LEU A 201 -4.89 15.38 2.63
C LEU A 201 -5.08 16.22 1.38
N TYR A 202 -6.27 16.83 1.23
CA TYR A 202 -6.69 17.48 -0.01
C TYR A 202 -6.60 19.02 0.01
N GLY A 203 -6.30 19.59 1.17
CA GLY A 203 -6.30 21.03 1.40
C GLY A 203 -7.71 21.61 1.59
N LYS A 204 -7.76 22.85 2.06
CA LYS A 204 -9.04 23.57 2.27
C LYS A 204 -9.81 23.72 0.95
N GLY A 205 -11.13 23.56 1.03
CA GLY A 205 -12.02 23.78 -0.11
C GLY A 205 -11.94 22.68 -1.19
N TYR A 206 -11.35 21.53 -0.92
CA TYR A 206 -11.18 20.43 -1.88
C TYR A 206 -12.49 20.00 -2.56
N LYS A 207 -13.64 20.15 -1.89
CA LYS A 207 -14.96 19.84 -2.46
C LYS A 207 -15.34 20.67 -3.69
N LYS A 208 -14.63 21.80 -3.92
CA LYS A 208 -14.80 22.69 -5.10
C LYS A 208 -13.67 22.52 -6.12
N LYS A 209 -12.74 21.59 -5.90
CA LYS A 209 -11.61 21.32 -6.81
C LYS A 209 -11.89 20.12 -7.71
N ALA A 210 -11.10 19.96 -8.77
CA ALA A 210 -11.20 18.86 -9.72
C ALA A 210 -11.14 17.45 -9.08
N ILE A 211 -10.48 17.34 -7.93
CA ILE A 211 -10.36 16.07 -7.17
C ILE A 211 -11.66 15.66 -6.51
N ALA A 212 -12.62 16.55 -6.29
CA ALA A 212 -13.83 16.30 -5.50
C ALA A 212 -14.60 15.01 -5.89
N PRO A 213 -14.82 14.70 -7.18
CA PRO A 213 -15.47 13.44 -7.58
C PRO A 213 -14.68 12.18 -7.22
N TYR A 214 -13.35 12.31 -7.11
CA TYR A 214 -12.42 11.19 -6.91
C TYR A 214 -12.02 10.95 -5.45
N VAL A 215 -12.51 11.76 -4.53
CA VAL A 215 -12.29 11.57 -3.09
C VAL A 215 -13.05 10.36 -2.54
N ASN A 216 -14.17 10.01 -3.16
CA ASN A 216 -14.90 8.81 -2.85
C ASN A 216 -14.42 7.65 -3.74
N ILE A 217 -13.79 6.67 -3.12
CA ILE A 217 -13.26 5.48 -3.81
C ILE A 217 -14.35 4.66 -4.53
N GLU A 218 -15.62 4.79 -4.14
CA GLU A 218 -16.75 4.12 -4.80
C GLU A 218 -17.18 4.80 -6.10
N ASN A 219 -16.53 5.89 -6.51
CA ASN A 219 -16.79 6.49 -7.82
C ASN A 219 -16.61 5.44 -8.91
N PRO A 220 -17.62 5.19 -9.77
CA PRO A 220 -17.55 4.18 -10.83
C PRO A 220 -16.33 4.32 -11.75
N GLU A 221 -15.88 5.54 -12.00
CA GLU A 221 -14.67 5.82 -12.82
C GLU A 221 -13.38 5.34 -12.14
N ILE A 222 -13.35 5.26 -10.80
CA ILE A 222 -12.24 4.69 -10.05
C ILE A 222 -12.35 3.17 -10.04
N ILE A 223 -13.50 2.67 -9.55
CA ILE A 223 -13.72 1.23 -9.35
C ILE A 223 -13.53 0.44 -10.65
N SER A 224 -14.11 0.90 -11.77
CA SER A 224 -14.02 0.20 -13.05
C SER A 224 -12.61 0.22 -13.67
N ALA A 225 -11.74 1.10 -13.20
CA ALA A 225 -10.35 1.17 -13.63
C ALA A 225 -9.41 0.21 -12.86
N LEU A 226 -9.89 -0.41 -11.77
CA LEU A 226 -9.07 -1.27 -10.93
C LEU A 226 -8.75 -2.61 -11.60
N PRO A 227 -7.57 -3.17 -11.37
CA PRO A 227 -7.26 -4.55 -11.70
C PRO A 227 -7.94 -5.49 -10.69
N PRO A 228 -7.86 -6.83 -10.88
CA PRO A 228 -8.32 -7.82 -9.90
C PRO A 228 -7.81 -7.52 -8.49
N CYS A 229 -8.68 -7.66 -7.47
CA CYS A 229 -8.37 -7.28 -6.09
C CYS A 229 -8.51 -8.46 -5.12
N PHE A 230 -7.45 -8.75 -4.34
CA PHE A 230 -7.49 -9.65 -3.20
C PHE A 230 -7.58 -8.82 -1.91
N LEU A 231 -8.67 -8.98 -1.17
CA LEU A 231 -8.94 -8.21 0.04
C LEU A 231 -8.73 -9.08 1.28
N VAL A 232 -8.13 -8.51 2.32
CA VAL A 232 -7.90 -9.19 3.61
C VAL A 232 -8.40 -8.32 4.76
N THR A 233 -9.13 -8.92 5.70
CA THR A 233 -9.52 -8.30 6.97
C THR A 233 -9.89 -9.36 8.02
N SER A 234 -10.19 -8.94 9.22
CA SER A 234 -10.70 -9.79 10.30
C SER A 234 -11.82 -9.10 11.08
N HIS A 235 -12.59 -9.87 11.83
CA HIS A 235 -13.59 -9.31 12.75
C HIS A 235 -13.03 -8.44 13.88
N SER A 236 -11.74 -8.55 14.17
CA SER A 236 -11.07 -7.75 15.20
C SER A 236 -10.31 -6.54 14.63
N ASP A 237 -10.39 -6.35 13.31
CA ASP A 237 -9.86 -5.18 12.62
C ASP A 237 -10.82 -3.99 12.77
N ASN A 238 -10.34 -2.88 13.32
CA ASN A 238 -11.13 -1.66 13.49
C ASN A 238 -11.57 -1.02 12.15
N LEU A 239 -10.93 -1.37 11.03
CA LEU A 239 -11.31 -0.96 9.68
C LEU A 239 -11.99 -2.08 8.86
N GLU A 240 -12.41 -3.18 9.49
CA GLU A 240 -13.13 -4.26 8.81
C GLU A 240 -14.29 -3.72 7.95
N HIS A 241 -15.08 -2.81 8.52
CA HIS A 241 -16.24 -2.21 7.85
C HIS A 241 -15.87 -1.43 6.58
N TYR A 242 -14.65 -0.91 6.45
CA TYR A 242 -14.14 -0.29 5.22
C TYR A 242 -13.88 -1.34 4.16
N THR A 243 -13.18 -2.43 4.52
CA THR A 243 -12.87 -3.51 3.58
C THR A 243 -14.14 -4.19 3.07
N VAL A 244 -15.11 -4.50 3.96
CA VAL A 244 -16.38 -5.10 3.57
C VAL A 244 -17.22 -4.16 2.69
N LYS A 245 -17.20 -2.85 2.95
CA LYS A 245 -17.90 -1.87 2.12
C LYS A 245 -17.25 -1.75 0.74
N PHE A 246 -15.93 -1.74 0.68
CA PHE A 246 -15.18 -1.68 -0.58
C PHE A 246 -15.40 -2.95 -1.42
N GLU A 247 -15.43 -4.14 -0.81
CA GLU A 247 -15.78 -5.40 -1.49
C GLU A 247 -17.15 -5.31 -2.17
N LYS A 248 -18.17 -4.77 -1.47
CA LYS A 248 -19.49 -4.55 -2.06
C LYS A 248 -19.45 -3.63 -3.28
N ALA A 249 -18.62 -2.59 -3.24
CA ALA A 249 -18.43 -1.67 -4.36
C ALA A 249 -17.76 -2.36 -5.57
N LEU A 250 -16.72 -3.18 -5.34
CA LEU A 250 -16.09 -4.00 -6.38
C LEU A 250 -17.11 -4.95 -7.02
N LYS A 251 -17.90 -5.65 -6.20
CA LYS A 251 -18.95 -6.58 -6.66
C LYS A 251 -19.99 -5.86 -7.50
N ALA A 252 -20.50 -4.71 -7.04
CA ALA A 252 -21.50 -3.92 -7.76
C ALA A 252 -21.00 -3.44 -9.13
N ASN A 253 -19.70 -3.20 -9.28
CA ASN A 253 -19.07 -2.79 -10.52
C ASN A 253 -18.43 -3.94 -11.32
N ARG A 254 -18.67 -5.20 -10.94
CA ARG A 254 -18.19 -6.42 -11.62
C ARG A 254 -16.66 -6.49 -11.74
N VAL A 255 -15.94 -5.88 -10.82
CA VAL A 255 -14.48 -6.02 -10.72
C VAL A 255 -14.15 -7.37 -10.13
N SER A 256 -13.23 -8.11 -10.75
CA SER A 256 -12.75 -9.39 -10.20
C SER A 256 -12.16 -9.18 -8.82
N HIS A 257 -12.64 -9.91 -7.82
CA HIS A 257 -12.14 -9.78 -6.46
C HIS A 257 -12.34 -11.06 -5.64
N LYS A 258 -11.55 -11.18 -4.58
CA LYS A 258 -11.68 -12.22 -3.56
C LYS A 258 -11.49 -11.58 -2.18
N LEU A 259 -12.38 -11.87 -1.24
CA LEU A 259 -12.27 -11.44 0.15
C LEU A 259 -11.86 -12.62 1.03
N LEU A 260 -10.72 -12.50 1.71
CA LEU A 260 -10.30 -13.36 2.82
C LEU A 260 -10.62 -12.64 4.15
N ARG A 261 -11.66 -13.07 4.81
CA ARG A 261 -12.13 -12.49 6.07
C ARG A 261 -11.99 -13.51 7.19
N PHE A 262 -11.19 -13.19 8.19
CA PHE A 262 -11.00 -14.02 9.37
C PHE A 262 -12.08 -13.75 10.41
N GLY A 263 -12.46 -14.78 11.15
CA GLY A 263 -13.41 -14.71 12.25
C GLY A 263 -12.86 -13.90 13.44
N LYS A 264 -13.69 -13.80 14.48
CA LYS A 264 -13.34 -13.06 15.72
C LYS A 264 -12.17 -13.74 16.44
N ASN A 265 -11.04 -13.07 16.46
CA ASN A 265 -9.84 -13.47 17.20
C ASN A 265 -9.10 -12.22 17.65
N LYS A 266 -8.93 -12.02 18.97
CA LYS A 266 -8.30 -10.83 19.54
C LYS A 266 -6.87 -10.57 19.07
N LYS A 267 -6.17 -11.58 18.55
CA LYS A 267 -4.81 -11.47 17.99
C LYS A 267 -4.81 -10.90 16.57
N LEU A 268 -5.90 -11.05 15.83
CA LEU A 268 -6.00 -10.63 14.44
C LEU A 268 -6.53 -9.20 14.34
N THR A 269 -5.78 -8.27 14.92
CA THR A 269 -6.09 -6.84 14.90
C THR A 269 -5.85 -6.21 13.52
N HIS A 270 -5.95 -4.90 13.43
CA HIS A 270 -5.70 -4.15 12.20
C HIS A 270 -4.37 -4.51 11.55
N ALA A 271 -4.38 -4.83 10.26
CA ALA A 271 -3.21 -5.22 9.46
C ALA A 271 -2.35 -6.34 10.09
N PHE A 272 -2.96 -7.25 10.86
CA PHE A 272 -2.26 -8.30 11.60
C PHE A 272 -1.28 -9.10 10.73
N SER A 273 -1.62 -9.41 9.49
CA SER A 273 -0.76 -10.22 8.61
C SER A 273 0.53 -9.51 8.19
N VAL A 274 0.56 -8.18 8.34
CA VAL A 274 1.77 -7.37 8.11
C VAL A 274 2.56 -7.21 9.40
N PHE A 275 1.89 -6.88 10.51
CA PHE A 275 2.55 -6.61 11.79
C PHE A 275 2.94 -7.87 12.59
N GLU A 276 2.27 -8.97 12.34
CA GLU A 276 2.57 -10.29 12.91
C GLU A 276 2.73 -11.33 11.77
N PRO A 277 3.77 -11.16 10.93
CA PRO A 277 3.87 -11.88 9.66
C PRO A 277 4.09 -13.39 9.83
N PHE A 278 4.41 -13.86 11.04
CA PHE A 278 4.68 -15.27 11.36
C PHE A 278 3.49 -16.01 11.98
N TYR A 279 2.33 -15.35 12.15
CA TYR A 279 1.11 -16.06 12.57
C TYR A 279 0.67 -17.06 11.48
N GLU A 280 -0.04 -18.10 11.89
CA GLU A 280 -0.62 -19.09 10.99
C GLU A 280 -1.59 -18.43 9.99
N GLU A 281 -2.43 -17.52 10.49
CA GLU A 281 -3.37 -16.74 9.68
C GLU A 281 -2.65 -15.81 8.71
N SER A 282 -1.48 -15.28 9.08
CA SER A 282 -0.64 -14.49 8.18
C SER A 282 -0.04 -15.36 7.08
N THR A 283 0.39 -16.58 7.42
CA THR A 283 0.82 -17.57 6.44
C THR A 283 -0.30 -17.94 5.47
N LYS A 284 -1.52 -18.12 5.98
CA LYS A 284 -2.72 -18.36 5.16
C LYS A 284 -3.01 -17.17 4.25
N THR A 285 -2.89 -15.94 4.76
CA THR A 285 -3.05 -14.71 3.96
C THR A 285 -2.09 -14.69 2.78
N LEU A 286 -0.79 -14.89 3.05
CA LEU A 286 0.25 -14.88 2.02
C LEU A 286 0.03 -15.96 0.95
N LYS A 287 -0.25 -17.20 1.36
CA LYS A 287 -0.52 -18.31 0.43
C LYS A 287 -1.77 -18.05 -0.42
N SER A 288 -2.88 -17.62 0.18
CA SER A 288 -4.11 -17.34 -0.56
C SER A 288 -4.00 -16.17 -1.51
N MET A 289 -3.18 -15.16 -1.18
CA MET A 289 -2.89 -14.04 -2.07
C MET A 289 -1.98 -14.48 -3.22
N HIS A 290 -0.96 -15.29 -2.94
CA HIS A 290 -0.09 -15.89 -3.95
C HIS A 290 -0.89 -16.73 -4.97
N GLU A 291 -1.76 -17.62 -4.50
CA GLU A 291 -2.66 -18.42 -5.34
C GLU A 291 -3.57 -17.52 -6.22
N TYR A 292 -4.11 -16.45 -5.63
CA TYR A 292 -4.94 -15.51 -6.37
C TYR A 292 -4.15 -14.78 -7.47
N PHE A 293 -2.93 -14.34 -7.18
CA PHE A 293 -2.07 -13.66 -8.16
C PHE A 293 -1.70 -14.55 -9.34
N HIS A 294 -1.55 -15.84 -9.12
CA HIS A 294 -1.26 -16.81 -10.20
C HIS A 294 -2.43 -17.03 -11.17
N SER A 295 -3.61 -16.47 -10.89
CA SER A 295 -4.74 -16.51 -11.81
C SER A 295 -4.73 -15.39 -12.86
N PHE A 296 -3.73 -14.46 -12.79
CA PHE A 296 -3.68 -13.27 -13.65
C PHE A 296 -2.31 -13.00 -14.26
#